data_ffe0c62444ccbf7b9fdd8e49a33f6478
#
_entry.id   ffe0c62444ccbf7b9fdd8e49a33f6478
#
_cell.length_a   1.000
_cell.length_b   1.000
_cell.length_c   1.000
_cell.angle_alpha   90.00
_cell.angle_beta   90.00
_cell.angle_gamma   90.00
#
_symmetry.space_group_name_H-M   'P 1'
#
loop_
_entity.id
_entity.type
_entity.pdbx_description
1 polymer ?
#
loop_
_entity_poly.entity_id
_entity_poly.type
_entity_poly.pdbx_seq_one_letter_code
_entity_poly.pdbx_strand_id
1 'polypeptide(L)'
;MGRIIAVANQKGGVGKTTTAINLAACLAEAGKKVLTIDLDPQGNMTSGLSVNKDEVENTVYDLIIGNIGIEECICKEVYENLDVLPSNVNLSAAEIELIGVDNKEYIIKNEVEKVKDRYDYIIIDCPPALSMLTINAMTTANSVLVPIQCEYYALEGLSQLIHTIELVQERLNPKLEIEGVVFTMYDARTNLSLQVVENVKDNLNQNIYKTIIPRNVRLAEAPSYGMPINLYDPKSSGAESYLLLAEEVINKGEE
;
A
#
# COMPACT_ATOMS: atom_id res chain seq x y z
N MET A 1 -15.40 -3.14 11.73
CA MET A 1 -15.11 -2.00 10.85
C MET A 1 -13.75 -2.23 10.23
N GLY A 2 -13.68 -2.33 8.89
CA GLY A 2 -12.44 -2.70 8.21
C GLY A 2 -11.31 -1.70 8.48
N ARG A 3 -10.08 -2.20 8.65
CA ARG A 3 -8.88 -1.35 8.77
C ARG A 3 -8.42 -0.91 7.39
N ILE A 4 -8.22 0.39 7.21
CA ILE A 4 -7.74 0.99 5.96
C ILE A 4 -6.28 1.40 6.15
N ILE A 5 -5.37 0.75 5.42
CA ILE A 5 -3.92 0.96 5.54
C ILE A 5 -3.39 1.48 4.20
N ALA A 6 -2.83 2.69 4.20
CA ALA A 6 -2.11 3.22 3.04
C ALA A 6 -0.64 2.77 3.09
N VAL A 7 -0.13 2.22 2.00
CA VAL A 7 1.29 1.85 1.86
C VAL A 7 2.01 2.97 1.12
N ALA A 8 2.75 3.79 1.85
CA ALA A 8 3.33 5.02 1.31
C ALA A 8 4.81 5.20 1.63
N ASN A 9 5.53 5.74 0.67
CA ASN A 9 6.87 6.30 0.82
C ASN A 9 7.17 7.18 -0.42
N GLN A 10 7.79 8.33 -0.22
CA GLN A 10 8.16 9.26 -1.30
C GLN A 10 9.21 8.68 -2.24
N LYS A 11 10.08 7.80 -1.73
CA LYS A 11 11.15 7.19 -2.52
C LYS A 11 10.57 6.11 -3.43
N GLY A 12 10.93 6.16 -4.71
CA GLY A 12 10.64 5.09 -5.67
C GLY A 12 11.46 3.84 -5.37
N GLY A 13 10.93 2.66 -5.70
CA GLY A 13 11.67 1.40 -5.63
C GLY A 13 11.89 0.83 -4.22
N VAL A 14 11.24 1.36 -3.18
CA VAL A 14 11.36 0.83 -1.80
C VAL A 14 10.47 -0.37 -1.49
N GLY A 15 9.73 -0.87 -2.47
CA GLY A 15 8.86 -2.04 -2.32
C GLY A 15 7.44 -1.72 -1.84
N LYS A 16 6.90 -0.52 -2.06
CA LYS A 16 5.50 -0.17 -1.73
C LYS A 16 4.51 -1.14 -2.35
N THR A 17 4.47 -1.20 -3.66
CA THR A 17 3.57 -2.07 -4.42
C THR A 17 3.77 -3.54 -4.07
N THR A 18 5.03 -3.99 -3.96
CA THR A 18 5.35 -5.36 -3.53
C THR A 18 4.79 -5.64 -2.14
N THR A 19 4.88 -4.69 -1.21
CA THR A 19 4.33 -4.82 0.14
C THR A 19 2.80 -4.82 0.10
N ALA A 20 2.18 -3.91 -0.65
CA ALA A 20 0.72 -3.83 -0.76
C ALA A 20 0.12 -5.13 -1.32
N ILE A 21 0.67 -5.66 -2.42
CA ILE A 21 0.25 -6.93 -3.04
C ILE A 21 0.36 -8.09 -2.04
N ASN A 22 1.55 -8.29 -1.49
CA ASN A 22 1.84 -9.50 -0.74
C ASN A 22 1.23 -9.46 0.67
N LEU A 23 1.15 -8.29 1.31
CA LEU A 23 0.41 -8.14 2.55
C LEU A 23 -1.08 -8.44 2.34
N ALA A 24 -1.70 -7.86 1.30
CA ALA A 24 -3.11 -8.09 1.01
C ALA A 24 -3.40 -9.58 0.72
N ALA A 25 -2.56 -10.23 -0.08
CA ALA A 25 -2.71 -11.66 -0.38
C ALA A 25 -2.53 -12.56 0.85
N CYS A 26 -1.57 -12.26 1.73
CA CYS A 26 -1.37 -13.02 2.97
C CYS A 26 -2.51 -12.78 3.99
N LEU A 27 -3.08 -11.56 4.06
CA LEU A 27 -4.28 -11.29 4.85
C LEU A 27 -5.49 -12.09 4.33
N ALA A 28 -5.66 -12.16 3.00
CA ALA A 28 -6.72 -12.93 2.37
C ALA A 28 -6.55 -14.44 2.62
N GLU A 29 -5.32 -14.97 2.54
CA GLU A 29 -4.98 -16.36 2.89
C GLU A 29 -5.30 -16.68 4.36
N ALA A 30 -5.14 -15.70 5.26
CA ALA A 30 -5.56 -15.80 6.66
C ALA A 30 -7.09 -15.70 6.86
N GLY A 31 -7.88 -15.74 5.78
CA GLY A 31 -9.34 -15.71 5.80
C GLY A 31 -9.96 -14.32 6.02
N LYS A 32 -9.19 -13.25 5.90
CA LYS A 32 -9.71 -11.89 5.99
C LYS A 32 -10.24 -11.44 4.62
N LYS A 33 -11.35 -10.71 4.58
CA LYS A 33 -11.86 -10.08 3.36
C LYS A 33 -11.07 -8.82 3.08
N VAL A 34 -10.41 -8.76 1.94
CA VAL A 34 -9.48 -7.68 1.60
C VAL A 34 -9.88 -6.98 0.30
N LEU A 35 -9.89 -5.66 0.31
CA LEU A 35 -9.91 -4.83 -0.89
C LEU A 35 -8.54 -4.19 -1.07
N THR A 36 -7.98 -4.26 -2.25
CA THR A 36 -6.82 -3.46 -2.64
C THR A 36 -7.25 -2.30 -3.52
N ILE A 37 -6.63 -1.13 -3.33
CA ILE A 37 -6.85 0.07 -4.14
C ILE A 37 -5.51 0.51 -4.72
N ASP A 38 -5.38 0.47 -6.03
CA ASP A 38 -4.18 0.93 -6.73
C ASP A 38 -4.32 2.43 -7.06
N LEU A 39 -3.52 3.27 -6.41
CA LEU A 39 -3.47 4.73 -6.68
C LEU A 39 -2.21 5.15 -7.46
N ASP A 40 -1.45 4.19 -7.99
CA ASP A 40 -0.33 4.50 -8.87
C ASP A 40 -0.78 4.44 -10.34
N PRO A 41 -0.60 5.51 -11.15
CA PRO A 41 -0.89 5.49 -12.58
C PRO A 41 -0.15 4.41 -13.36
N GLN A 42 0.93 3.86 -12.82
CA GLN A 42 1.64 2.73 -13.43
C GLN A 42 0.81 1.43 -13.39
N GLY A 43 -0.16 1.30 -12.49
CA GLY A 43 -1.00 0.11 -12.38
C GLY A 43 -0.22 -1.17 -12.05
N ASN A 44 0.85 -1.05 -11.27
CA ASN A 44 1.72 -2.19 -10.97
C ASN A 44 1.06 -3.17 -9.99
N MET A 45 0.28 -2.70 -9.02
CA MET A 45 -0.49 -3.56 -8.15
C MET A 45 -1.61 -4.26 -8.93
N THR A 46 -2.30 -3.54 -9.80
CA THR A 46 -3.32 -4.05 -10.71
C THR A 46 -2.80 -5.24 -11.51
N SER A 47 -1.70 -5.05 -12.24
CA SER A 47 -1.08 -6.14 -13.02
C SER A 47 -0.52 -7.27 -12.15
N GLY A 48 0.06 -6.93 -11.01
CA GLY A 48 0.64 -7.90 -10.06
C GLY A 48 -0.40 -8.78 -9.36
N LEU A 49 -1.69 -8.43 -9.47
CA LEU A 49 -2.85 -9.20 -9.00
C LEU A 49 -3.68 -9.77 -10.16
N SER A 50 -3.06 -10.06 -11.30
CA SER A 50 -3.68 -10.67 -12.49
C SER A 50 -4.80 -9.86 -13.15
N VAL A 51 -4.99 -8.59 -12.82
CA VAL A 51 -5.95 -7.74 -13.51
C VAL A 51 -5.29 -7.10 -14.73
N ASN A 52 -5.86 -7.32 -15.92
CA ASN A 52 -5.37 -6.70 -17.14
C ASN A 52 -5.80 -5.23 -17.21
N LYS A 53 -4.88 -4.33 -16.86
CA LYS A 53 -5.13 -2.89 -16.79
C LYS A 53 -5.49 -2.24 -18.13
N ASP A 54 -5.22 -2.92 -19.26
CA ASP A 54 -5.53 -2.44 -20.60
C ASP A 54 -6.94 -2.88 -21.06
N GLU A 55 -7.54 -3.87 -20.39
CA GLU A 55 -8.86 -4.42 -20.73
C GLU A 55 -9.92 -4.10 -19.67
N VAL A 56 -9.52 -3.64 -18.48
CA VAL A 56 -10.47 -3.29 -17.43
C VAL A 56 -11.30 -2.08 -17.84
N GLU A 57 -12.63 -2.20 -17.73
CA GLU A 57 -13.58 -1.19 -18.23
C GLU A 57 -13.56 0.07 -17.35
N ASN A 58 -13.54 -0.10 -16.04
CA ASN A 58 -13.63 0.99 -15.06
C ASN A 58 -12.48 0.91 -14.06
N THR A 59 -11.87 2.04 -13.76
CA THR A 59 -10.70 2.15 -12.87
C THR A 59 -10.92 3.20 -11.79
N VAL A 60 -9.97 3.31 -10.89
CA VAL A 60 -9.95 4.39 -9.89
C VAL A 60 -9.94 5.78 -10.53
N TYR A 61 -9.47 5.92 -11.77
CA TYR A 61 -9.56 7.17 -12.51
C TYR A 61 -11.02 7.59 -12.77
N ASP A 62 -11.84 6.65 -13.27
CA ASP A 62 -13.25 6.90 -13.58
C ASP A 62 -14.05 7.25 -12.31
N LEU A 63 -13.69 6.63 -11.20
CA LEU A 63 -14.23 6.96 -9.87
C LEU A 63 -13.83 8.38 -9.44
N ILE A 64 -12.56 8.76 -9.58
CA ILE A 64 -12.04 10.05 -9.13
C ILE A 64 -12.67 11.22 -9.93
N ILE A 65 -12.86 11.05 -11.23
CA ILE A 65 -13.51 12.08 -12.06
C ILE A 65 -15.04 12.10 -11.93
N GLY A 66 -15.59 11.20 -11.10
CA GLY A 66 -17.01 11.19 -10.74
C GLY A 66 -17.95 10.58 -11.77
N ASN A 67 -17.42 9.80 -12.73
CA ASN A 67 -18.23 9.18 -13.77
C ASN A 67 -19.07 8.01 -13.22
N ILE A 68 -18.50 7.26 -12.26
CA ILE A 68 -19.09 6.02 -11.73
C ILE A 68 -18.79 5.85 -10.24
N GLY A 69 -19.54 4.97 -9.57
CA GLY A 69 -19.34 4.62 -8.16
C GLY A 69 -18.29 3.53 -7.97
N ILE A 70 -17.76 3.41 -6.74
CA ILE A 70 -16.71 2.44 -6.40
C ILE A 70 -17.11 0.99 -6.71
N GLU A 71 -18.38 0.63 -6.55
CA GLU A 71 -18.86 -0.75 -6.78
C GLU A 71 -18.72 -1.21 -8.22
N GLU A 72 -18.79 -0.28 -9.16
CA GLU A 72 -18.67 -0.53 -10.60
C GLU A 72 -17.21 -0.63 -11.06
N CYS A 73 -16.27 -0.17 -10.21
CA CYS A 73 -14.84 -0.23 -10.47
C CYS A 73 -14.16 -1.46 -9.87
N ILE A 74 -14.77 -2.10 -8.86
CA ILE A 74 -14.14 -3.23 -8.14
C ILE A 74 -14.16 -4.50 -8.99
N CYS A 75 -12.97 -5.01 -9.30
CA CYS A 75 -12.77 -6.39 -9.79
C CYS A 75 -12.85 -7.34 -8.60
N LYS A 76 -13.92 -8.16 -8.56
CA LYS A 76 -14.20 -9.06 -7.44
C LYS A 76 -13.48 -10.39 -7.60
N GLU A 77 -13.08 -10.95 -6.46
CA GLU A 77 -12.56 -12.32 -6.36
C GLU A 77 -11.40 -12.60 -7.33
N VAL A 78 -10.49 -11.61 -7.47
CA VAL A 78 -9.27 -11.85 -8.27
C VAL A 78 -8.44 -12.99 -7.68
N TYR A 79 -8.51 -13.15 -6.36
CA TYR A 79 -8.13 -14.32 -5.58
C TYR A 79 -9.16 -14.53 -4.47
N GLU A 80 -9.15 -15.70 -3.83
CA GLU A 80 -10.02 -15.99 -2.70
C GLU A 80 -9.91 -14.91 -1.61
N ASN A 81 -11.01 -14.27 -1.22
CA ASN A 81 -11.12 -13.17 -0.27
C ASN A 81 -10.41 -11.87 -0.67
N LEU A 82 -10.01 -11.70 -1.93
CA LEU A 82 -9.26 -10.53 -2.39
C LEU A 82 -9.92 -9.89 -3.61
N ASP A 83 -10.35 -8.64 -3.44
CA ASP A 83 -10.88 -7.77 -4.48
C ASP A 83 -9.88 -6.66 -4.82
N VAL A 84 -9.96 -6.11 -6.04
CA VAL A 84 -9.07 -5.05 -6.53
C VAL A 84 -9.88 -3.90 -7.11
N LEU A 85 -9.61 -2.68 -6.67
CA LEU A 85 -9.95 -1.44 -7.38
C LEU A 85 -8.75 -1.07 -8.26
N PRO A 86 -8.83 -1.29 -9.58
CA PRO A 86 -7.67 -1.23 -10.46
C PRO A 86 -7.31 0.20 -10.87
N SER A 87 -6.07 0.36 -11.32
CA SER A 87 -5.52 1.59 -11.90
C SER A 87 -4.98 1.36 -13.32
N ASN A 88 -4.90 2.43 -14.08
CA ASN A 88 -4.17 2.48 -15.35
C ASN A 88 -3.57 3.87 -15.59
N VAL A 89 -2.92 4.04 -16.74
CA VAL A 89 -2.21 5.28 -17.10
C VAL A 89 -3.09 6.52 -17.11
N ASN A 90 -4.41 6.39 -17.32
CA ASN A 90 -5.35 7.52 -17.32
C ASN A 90 -5.37 8.24 -15.96
N LEU A 91 -5.07 7.54 -14.86
CA LEU A 91 -5.02 8.13 -13.52
C LEU A 91 -4.01 9.30 -13.44
N SER A 92 -3.00 9.36 -14.31
CA SER A 92 -2.08 10.51 -14.36
C SER A 92 -2.77 11.83 -14.73
N ALA A 93 -3.92 11.79 -15.40
CA ALA A 93 -4.70 12.99 -15.73
C ALA A 93 -5.49 13.51 -14.52
N ALA A 94 -5.81 12.66 -13.55
CA ALA A 94 -6.65 13.03 -12.41
C ALA A 94 -6.10 14.23 -11.62
N GLU A 95 -4.77 14.36 -11.47
CA GLU A 95 -4.17 15.49 -10.76
C GLU A 95 -4.46 16.85 -11.42
N ILE A 96 -4.54 16.87 -12.74
CA ILE A 96 -4.87 18.09 -13.51
C ILE A 96 -6.38 18.34 -13.41
N GLU A 97 -7.19 17.32 -13.56
CA GLU A 97 -8.66 17.43 -13.54
C GLU A 97 -9.20 17.81 -12.17
N LEU A 98 -8.50 17.44 -11.11
CA LEU A 98 -8.84 17.86 -9.75
C LEU A 98 -8.48 19.31 -9.40
N ILE A 99 -7.84 20.06 -10.33
CA ILE A 99 -7.57 21.47 -10.10
C ILE A 99 -8.91 22.24 -10.05
N GLY A 100 -9.16 22.91 -8.90
CA GLY A 100 -10.39 23.67 -8.70
C GLY A 100 -11.61 22.88 -8.26
N VAL A 101 -11.47 21.56 -8.06
CA VAL A 101 -12.53 20.73 -7.46
C VAL A 101 -12.53 20.92 -5.94
N ASP A 102 -13.68 21.23 -5.37
CA ASP A 102 -13.85 21.37 -3.92
C ASP A 102 -13.81 20.00 -3.22
N ASN A 103 -13.16 19.95 -2.05
CA ASN A 103 -13.01 18.73 -1.24
C ASN A 103 -12.37 17.54 -1.98
N LYS A 104 -11.53 17.83 -2.95
CA LYS A 104 -10.83 16.83 -3.76
C LYS A 104 -9.96 15.85 -2.94
N GLU A 105 -9.57 16.24 -1.75
CA GLU A 105 -8.80 15.42 -0.80
C GLU A 105 -9.61 14.25 -0.22
N TYR A 106 -10.94 14.29 -0.36
CA TYR A 106 -11.87 13.33 0.26
C TYR A 106 -12.60 12.44 -0.74
N ILE A 107 -12.29 12.51 -2.03
CA ILE A 107 -13.02 11.78 -3.08
C ILE A 107 -12.96 10.26 -2.82
N ILE A 108 -11.76 9.72 -2.65
CA ILE A 108 -11.57 8.28 -2.38
C ILE A 108 -12.23 7.89 -1.05
N LYS A 109 -12.09 8.72 -0.01
CA LYS A 109 -12.73 8.48 1.28
C LYS A 109 -14.24 8.32 1.17
N ASN A 110 -14.89 9.26 0.47
CA ASN A 110 -16.34 9.27 0.32
C ASN A 110 -16.86 8.02 -0.41
N GLU A 111 -16.08 7.51 -1.36
CA GLU A 111 -16.42 6.30 -2.09
C GLU A 111 -16.14 5.02 -1.27
N VAL A 112 -15.00 4.96 -0.60
CA VAL A 112 -14.62 3.83 0.26
C VAL A 112 -15.59 3.65 1.43
N GLU A 113 -16.13 4.74 2.00
CA GLU A 113 -17.14 4.70 3.05
C GLU A 113 -18.39 3.85 2.68
N LYS A 114 -18.73 3.77 1.37
CA LYS A 114 -19.89 3.01 0.88
C LYS A 114 -19.69 1.49 0.92
N VAL A 115 -18.42 1.03 0.92
CA VAL A 115 -18.08 -0.40 0.80
C VAL A 115 -17.25 -0.94 1.97
N LYS A 116 -16.66 -0.09 2.81
CA LYS A 116 -15.68 -0.48 3.83
C LYS A 116 -16.15 -1.57 4.80
N ASP A 117 -17.44 -1.60 5.10
CA ASP A 117 -18.01 -2.58 6.06
C ASP A 117 -18.10 -4.00 5.49
N ARG A 118 -17.79 -4.18 4.20
CA ARG A 118 -17.73 -5.49 3.54
C ARG A 118 -16.35 -6.16 3.67
N TYR A 119 -15.33 -5.39 4.09
CA TYR A 119 -13.94 -5.82 4.14
C TYR A 119 -13.39 -5.73 5.56
N ASP A 120 -12.53 -6.67 5.91
CA ASP A 120 -11.75 -6.62 7.15
C ASP A 120 -10.56 -5.69 7.01
N TYR A 121 -9.96 -5.65 5.81
CA TYR A 121 -8.84 -4.78 5.46
C TYR A 121 -9.05 -4.11 4.10
N ILE A 122 -8.60 -2.86 3.99
CA ILE A 122 -8.45 -2.15 2.72
C ILE A 122 -7.01 -1.68 2.63
N ILE A 123 -6.27 -2.15 1.63
CA ILE A 123 -4.86 -1.80 1.42
C ILE A 123 -4.76 -0.87 0.21
N ILE A 124 -4.20 0.33 0.42
CA ILE A 124 -4.06 1.35 -0.62
C ILE A 124 -2.59 1.45 -1.03
N ASP A 125 -2.26 1.12 -2.28
CA ASP A 125 -0.92 1.34 -2.85
C ASP A 125 -0.78 2.78 -3.33
N CYS A 126 0.23 3.49 -2.85
CA CYS A 126 0.45 4.90 -3.16
C CYS A 126 1.57 5.09 -4.19
N PRO A 127 1.45 6.08 -5.10
CA PRO A 127 2.53 6.44 -6.02
C PRO A 127 3.77 6.94 -5.27
N PRO A 128 4.95 6.98 -5.93
CA PRO A 128 6.20 7.45 -5.32
C PRO A 128 6.31 8.98 -5.21
N ALA A 129 5.19 9.67 -5.08
CA ALA A 129 5.12 11.12 -4.98
C ALA A 129 4.12 11.53 -3.90
N LEU A 130 4.36 12.68 -3.27
CA LEU A 130 3.38 13.32 -2.37
C LEU A 130 2.41 14.16 -3.19
N SER A 131 1.66 13.47 -4.03
CA SER A 131 0.67 14.06 -4.91
C SER A 131 -0.72 14.09 -4.29
N MET A 132 -1.70 14.63 -5.01
CA MET A 132 -3.11 14.61 -4.59
C MET A 132 -3.64 13.19 -4.39
N LEU A 133 -3.14 12.21 -5.15
CA LEU A 133 -3.50 10.80 -4.98
C LEU A 133 -3.02 10.25 -3.63
N THR A 134 -1.78 10.56 -3.23
CA THR A 134 -1.25 10.17 -1.92
C THR A 134 -2.00 10.87 -0.77
N ILE A 135 -2.39 12.13 -0.95
CA ILE A 135 -3.23 12.84 0.03
C ILE A 135 -4.60 12.17 0.17
N ASN A 136 -5.25 11.77 -0.94
CA ASN A 136 -6.49 11.00 -0.90
C ASN A 136 -6.33 9.66 -0.17
N ALA A 137 -5.23 8.94 -0.40
CA ALA A 137 -4.93 7.71 0.34
C ALA A 137 -4.85 7.96 1.84
N MET A 138 -4.05 8.96 2.28
CA MET A 138 -3.86 9.29 3.69
C MET A 138 -5.13 9.84 4.36
N THR A 139 -5.96 10.58 3.61
CA THR A 139 -7.22 11.11 4.11
C THR A 139 -8.25 9.98 4.34
N THR A 140 -8.17 8.93 3.52
CA THR A 140 -9.03 7.74 3.59
C THR A 140 -8.57 6.76 4.67
N ALA A 141 -7.26 6.59 4.83
CA ALA A 141 -6.66 5.58 5.67
C ALA A 141 -6.87 5.81 7.18
N ASN A 142 -6.89 4.71 7.94
CA ASN A 142 -6.73 4.74 9.39
C ASN A 142 -5.25 4.90 9.76
N SER A 143 -4.36 4.26 8.97
CA SER A 143 -2.93 4.28 9.24
C SER A 143 -2.08 4.17 7.97
N VAL A 144 -0.79 4.53 8.10
CA VAL A 144 0.20 4.48 7.03
C VAL A 144 1.27 3.44 7.36
N LEU A 145 1.38 2.39 6.56
CA LEU A 145 2.48 1.44 6.56
C LEU A 145 3.62 2.00 5.69
N VAL A 146 4.82 2.06 6.25
CA VAL A 146 5.98 2.69 5.60
C VAL A 146 7.06 1.67 5.27
N PRO A 147 7.11 1.15 4.04
CA PRO A 147 8.23 0.33 3.58
C PRO A 147 9.49 1.18 3.42
N ILE A 148 10.61 0.73 4.00
CA ILE A 148 11.91 1.40 3.92
C ILE A 148 12.95 0.41 3.39
N GLN A 149 13.60 0.77 2.29
CA GLN A 149 14.75 0.04 1.81
C GLN A 149 15.97 0.32 2.72
N CYS A 150 16.75 -0.72 3.05
CA CYS A 150 17.95 -0.62 3.87
C CYS A 150 19.12 0.05 3.10
N GLU A 151 19.00 1.35 2.82
CA GLU A 151 19.97 2.19 2.11
C GLU A 151 20.31 3.45 2.90
N TYR A 152 21.43 4.09 2.57
CA TYR A 152 21.99 5.23 3.30
C TYR A 152 21.01 6.40 3.52
N TYR A 153 20.19 6.75 2.52
CA TYR A 153 19.22 7.85 2.61
C TYR A 153 17.86 7.47 3.21
N ALA A 154 17.75 6.31 3.87
CA ALA A 154 16.49 5.81 4.41
C ALA A 154 15.85 6.75 5.43
N LEU A 155 16.64 7.32 6.35
CA LEU A 155 16.16 8.23 7.41
C LEU A 155 15.68 9.57 6.87
N GLU A 156 16.35 10.14 5.88
CA GLU A 156 15.96 11.43 5.30
C GLU A 156 14.58 11.33 4.64
N GLY A 157 14.36 10.31 3.81
CA GLY A 157 13.07 10.06 3.19
C GLY A 157 11.96 9.76 4.20
N LEU A 158 12.29 9.03 5.28
CA LEU A 158 11.34 8.75 6.36
C LEU A 158 10.92 10.01 7.09
N SER A 159 11.85 10.90 7.45
CA SER A 159 11.55 12.15 8.15
C SER A 159 10.63 13.07 7.33
N GLN A 160 10.86 13.15 6.02
CA GLN A 160 10.01 13.93 5.11
C GLN A 160 8.59 13.34 5.04
N LEU A 161 8.46 12.02 4.99
CA LEU A 161 7.15 11.36 4.98
C LEU A 161 6.40 11.57 6.30
N ILE A 162 7.09 11.43 7.45
CA ILE A 162 6.48 11.68 8.77
C ILE A 162 5.96 13.10 8.84
N HIS A 163 6.74 14.09 8.43
CA HIS A 163 6.27 15.48 8.39
C HIS A 163 5.01 15.64 7.52
N THR A 164 4.92 14.96 6.39
CA THR A 164 3.72 14.99 5.56
C THR A 164 2.52 14.34 6.26
N ILE A 165 2.73 13.22 6.95
CA ILE A 165 1.67 12.55 7.73
C ILE A 165 1.16 13.51 8.82
N GLU A 166 2.05 14.20 9.54
CA GLU A 166 1.69 15.22 10.55
C GLU A 166 0.85 16.35 9.96
N LEU A 167 1.20 16.85 8.77
CA LEU A 167 0.38 17.86 8.08
C LEU A 167 -1.01 17.34 7.70
N VAL A 168 -1.10 16.08 7.26
CA VAL A 168 -2.40 15.46 6.98
C VAL A 168 -3.21 15.26 8.25
N GLN A 169 -2.58 14.84 9.35
CA GLN A 169 -3.23 14.74 10.67
C GLN A 169 -3.78 16.08 11.13
N GLU A 170 -2.99 17.14 11.01
CA GLU A 170 -3.38 18.48 11.46
C GLU A 170 -4.57 19.04 10.68
N ARG A 171 -4.63 18.80 9.36
CA ARG A 171 -5.53 19.53 8.46
C ARG A 171 -6.68 18.73 7.88
N LEU A 172 -6.49 17.42 7.66
CA LEU A 172 -7.38 16.61 6.84
C LEU A 172 -7.91 15.35 7.56
N ASN A 173 -7.04 14.62 8.28
CA ASN A 173 -7.39 13.37 8.94
C ASN A 173 -6.75 13.27 10.34
N PRO A 174 -7.35 13.89 11.38
CA PRO A 174 -6.78 13.90 12.74
C PRO A 174 -6.63 12.52 13.38
N LYS A 175 -7.24 11.48 12.79
CA LYS A 175 -7.17 10.10 13.30
C LYS A 175 -6.15 9.24 12.54
N LEU A 176 -5.47 9.80 11.55
CA LEU A 176 -4.43 9.07 10.82
C LEU A 176 -3.29 8.72 11.76
N GLU A 177 -2.84 7.48 11.74
CA GLU A 177 -1.71 7.00 12.54
C GLU A 177 -0.60 6.45 11.64
N ILE A 178 0.60 6.30 12.19
CA ILE A 178 1.64 5.50 11.53
C ILE A 178 1.42 4.04 11.94
N GLU A 179 1.05 3.21 10.97
CA GLU A 179 0.88 1.77 11.15
C GLU A 179 2.16 1.13 11.67
N GLY A 180 3.23 1.44 11.02
CA GLY A 180 4.57 1.00 11.36
C GLY A 180 5.51 1.12 10.17
N VAL A 181 6.78 0.95 10.47
CA VAL A 181 7.86 0.86 9.48
C VAL A 181 8.20 -0.60 9.25
N VAL A 182 8.32 -1.00 7.98
CA VAL A 182 8.81 -2.32 7.58
C VAL A 182 10.07 -2.17 6.74
N PHE A 183 11.14 -2.84 7.13
CA PHE A 183 12.38 -2.87 6.36
C PHE A 183 12.24 -3.81 5.18
N THR A 184 12.66 -3.35 3.99
CA THR A 184 12.59 -4.10 2.75
C THR A 184 13.97 -4.25 2.11
N MET A 185 14.10 -5.24 1.22
CA MET A 185 15.33 -5.51 0.48
C MET A 185 16.57 -5.63 1.37
N TYR A 186 16.36 -6.16 2.59
CA TYR A 186 17.44 -6.39 3.54
C TYR A 186 18.40 -7.43 3.00
N ASP A 187 19.68 -7.11 3.01
CA ASP A 187 20.76 -8.03 2.65
C ASP A 187 21.66 -8.28 3.87
N ALA A 188 21.50 -9.44 4.49
CA ALA A 188 22.27 -9.83 5.69
C ALA A 188 23.78 -9.93 5.46
N ARG A 189 24.24 -9.94 4.18
CA ARG A 189 25.66 -9.98 3.83
C ARG A 189 26.34 -8.62 3.92
N THR A 190 25.55 -7.53 4.08
CA THR A 190 26.06 -6.17 4.09
C THR A 190 25.94 -5.53 5.47
N ASN A 191 27.02 -4.92 5.95
CA ASN A 191 26.99 -4.12 7.17
C ASN A 191 26.07 -2.89 7.04
N LEU A 192 25.90 -2.38 5.82
CA LEU A 192 25.03 -1.23 5.57
C LEU A 192 23.58 -1.53 5.98
N SER A 193 23.05 -2.68 5.61
CA SER A 193 21.67 -3.06 5.97
C SER A 193 21.48 -3.10 7.48
N LEU A 194 22.42 -3.66 8.22
CA LEU A 194 22.36 -3.71 9.68
C LEU A 194 22.42 -2.31 10.28
N GLN A 195 23.38 -1.48 9.85
CA GLN A 195 23.54 -0.11 10.33
C GLN A 195 22.30 0.75 10.08
N VAL A 196 21.64 0.60 8.94
CA VAL A 196 20.39 1.32 8.64
C VAL A 196 19.27 0.89 9.58
N VAL A 197 19.11 -0.42 9.83
CA VAL A 197 18.10 -0.94 10.77
C VAL A 197 18.33 -0.38 12.18
N GLU A 198 19.57 -0.45 12.69
CA GLU A 198 19.93 0.07 14.00
C GLU A 198 19.68 1.58 14.09
N ASN A 199 20.15 2.33 13.09
CA ASN A 199 20.01 3.79 13.06
C ASN A 199 18.53 4.24 13.01
N VAL A 200 17.68 3.54 12.25
CA VAL A 200 16.23 3.82 12.25
C VAL A 200 15.62 3.48 13.62
N LYS A 201 15.97 2.35 14.22
CA LYS A 201 15.48 1.95 15.56
C LYS A 201 15.87 2.95 16.65
N ASP A 202 17.09 3.50 16.59
CA ASP A 202 17.60 4.43 17.60
C ASP A 202 17.02 5.84 17.49
N ASN A 203 16.60 6.25 16.29
CA ASN A 203 16.16 7.61 16.01
C ASN A 203 14.64 7.74 15.73
N LEU A 204 13.90 6.64 15.63
CA LEU A 204 12.47 6.64 15.33
C LEU A 204 11.66 6.23 16.56
N ASN A 205 10.76 7.12 17.00
CA ASN A 205 9.81 6.85 18.09
C ASN A 205 8.50 6.20 17.61
N GLN A 206 8.48 5.69 16.39
CA GLN A 206 7.30 5.06 15.77
C GLN A 206 7.40 3.54 15.86
N ASN A 207 6.27 2.86 15.65
CA ASN A 207 6.25 1.41 15.59
C ASN A 207 7.12 0.89 14.44
N ILE A 208 7.97 -0.09 14.72
CA ILE A 208 8.78 -0.79 13.73
C ILE A 208 8.41 -2.27 13.80
N TYR A 209 7.97 -2.83 12.68
CA TYR A 209 7.66 -4.26 12.58
C TYR A 209 8.90 -5.10 12.85
N LYS A 210 8.70 -6.23 13.54
CA LYS A 210 9.78 -7.19 13.81
C LYS A 210 10.21 -7.89 12.54
N THR A 211 9.25 -8.10 11.65
CA THR A 211 9.48 -8.72 10.34
C THR A 211 10.30 -7.78 9.45
N ILE A 212 11.32 -8.36 8.82
CA ILE A 212 12.17 -7.72 7.83
C ILE A 212 12.02 -8.47 6.51
N ILE A 213 11.70 -7.76 5.41
CA ILE A 213 11.56 -8.36 4.09
C ILE A 213 12.95 -8.45 3.43
N PRO A 214 13.45 -9.65 3.14
CA PRO A 214 14.77 -9.82 2.54
C PRO A 214 14.80 -9.41 1.07
N ARG A 215 15.98 -9.12 0.56
CA ARG A 215 16.19 -9.06 -0.89
C ARG A 215 16.00 -10.46 -1.47
N ASN A 216 14.95 -10.64 -2.27
CA ASN A 216 14.55 -11.93 -2.81
C ASN A 216 14.17 -11.79 -4.30
N VAL A 217 14.80 -12.59 -5.16
CA VAL A 217 14.55 -12.58 -6.61
C VAL A 217 13.12 -13.02 -6.93
N ARG A 218 12.55 -13.96 -6.16
CA ARG A 218 11.17 -14.44 -6.36
C ARG A 218 10.13 -13.33 -6.17
N LEU A 219 10.36 -12.40 -5.23
CA LEU A 219 9.52 -11.21 -5.07
C LEU A 219 9.56 -10.26 -6.28
N ALA A 220 10.67 -10.23 -7.00
CA ALA A 220 10.79 -9.43 -8.22
C ALA A 220 10.20 -10.14 -9.46
N GLU A 221 10.21 -11.46 -9.48
CA GLU A 221 9.67 -12.28 -10.58
C GLU A 221 8.13 -12.39 -10.51
N ALA A 222 7.57 -12.61 -9.33
CA ALA A 222 6.15 -12.88 -9.10
C ALA A 222 5.20 -11.91 -9.83
N PRO A 223 5.42 -10.58 -9.83
CA PRO A 223 4.56 -9.64 -10.55
C PRO A 223 4.52 -9.86 -12.07
N SER A 224 5.59 -10.40 -12.68
CA SER A 224 5.61 -10.70 -14.12
C SER A 224 4.68 -11.87 -14.50
N TYR A 225 4.24 -12.64 -13.50
CA TYR A 225 3.25 -13.71 -13.64
C TYR A 225 1.87 -13.27 -13.12
N GLY A 226 1.72 -12.03 -12.71
CA GLY A 226 0.48 -11.53 -12.12
C GLY A 226 0.14 -12.16 -10.77
N MET A 227 1.11 -12.74 -10.05
CA MET A 227 0.87 -13.52 -8.84
C MET A 227 1.51 -12.89 -7.60
N PRO A 228 0.84 -12.89 -6.45
CA PRO A 228 1.48 -12.62 -5.18
C PRO A 228 2.44 -13.76 -4.80
N ILE A 229 3.41 -13.46 -3.94
CA ILE A 229 4.52 -14.38 -3.62
C ILE A 229 4.07 -15.69 -2.96
N ASN A 230 3.05 -15.65 -2.13
CA ASN A 230 2.49 -16.84 -1.46
C ASN A 230 1.87 -17.85 -2.44
N LEU A 231 1.45 -17.40 -3.63
CA LEU A 231 0.96 -18.26 -4.71
C LEU A 231 2.09 -18.61 -5.71
N TYR A 232 3.01 -17.67 -5.97
CA TYR A 232 4.09 -17.87 -6.92
C TYR A 232 5.17 -18.83 -6.40
N ASP A 233 5.67 -18.57 -5.18
CA ASP A 233 6.68 -19.42 -4.51
C ASP A 233 6.45 -19.40 -2.99
N PRO A 234 5.49 -20.22 -2.49
CA PRO A 234 5.09 -20.25 -1.07
C PRO A 234 6.21 -20.67 -0.11
N LYS A 235 7.29 -21.27 -0.63
CA LYS A 235 8.44 -21.72 0.17
C LYS A 235 9.60 -20.72 0.17
N SER A 236 9.46 -19.61 -0.53
CA SER A 236 10.50 -18.58 -0.56
C SER A 236 10.57 -17.81 0.76
N SER A 237 11.75 -17.30 1.10
CA SER A 237 11.91 -16.42 2.26
C SER A 237 11.06 -15.13 2.12
N GLY A 238 10.73 -14.72 0.91
CA GLY A 238 9.83 -13.61 0.65
C GLY A 238 8.39 -13.93 1.08
N ALA A 239 7.88 -15.12 0.76
CA ALA A 239 6.56 -15.57 1.18
C ALA A 239 6.46 -15.69 2.70
N GLU A 240 7.42 -16.36 3.32
CA GLU A 240 7.49 -16.48 4.78
C GLU A 240 7.47 -15.10 5.48
N SER A 241 8.28 -14.16 4.99
CA SER A 241 8.33 -12.82 5.58
C SER A 241 7.01 -12.06 5.44
N TYR A 242 6.31 -12.14 4.31
CA TYR A 242 5.01 -11.47 4.18
C TYR A 242 3.89 -12.15 4.97
N LEU A 243 3.94 -13.47 5.17
CA LEU A 243 3.03 -14.16 6.10
C LEU A 243 3.24 -13.67 7.54
N LEU A 244 4.49 -13.58 8.00
CA LEU A 244 4.81 -13.04 9.32
C LEU A 244 4.38 -11.58 9.47
N LEU A 245 4.57 -10.75 8.44
CA LEU A 245 4.11 -9.35 8.46
C LEU A 245 2.59 -9.28 8.58
N ALA A 246 1.85 -10.13 7.85
CA ALA A 246 0.40 -10.18 7.93
C ALA A 246 -0.08 -10.61 9.32
N GLU A 247 0.58 -11.58 9.95
CA GLU A 247 0.31 -11.97 11.34
C GLU A 247 0.53 -10.81 12.33
N GLU A 248 1.63 -10.05 12.19
CA GLU A 248 1.88 -8.88 13.03
C GLU A 248 0.80 -7.80 12.84
N VAL A 249 0.35 -7.57 11.59
CA VAL A 249 -0.72 -6.60 11.27
C VAL A 249 -2.06 -7.04 11.89
N ILE A 250 -2.38 -8.34 11.84
CA ILE A 250 -3.60 -8.89 12.44
C ILE A 250 -3.56 -8.73 13.96
N ASN A 251 -2.49 -9.16 14.60
CA ASN A 251 -2.35 -9.12 16.05
C ASN A 251 -2.43 -7.70 16.61
N LYS A 252 -1.82 -6.72 15.93
CA LYS A 252 -1.92 -5.30 16.29
C LYS A 252 -3.35 -4.75 16.19
N GLY A 253 -4.18 -5.33 15.33
CA GLY A 253 -5.58 -4.93 15.17
C GLY A 253 -6.53 -5.50 16.22
N GLU A 254 -6.07 -6.49 16.97
CA GLU A 254 -6.83 -7.17 18.04
C GLU A 254 -6.51 -6.61 19.45
N GLU A 255 -5.44 -5.79 19.60
CA GLU A 255 -5.11 -5.02 20.80
C GLU A 255 -5.91 -3.70 20.87
#